data_512ec7ec3068cebe3b1a6b6d9333b4a6
#
_entry.id   512ec7ec3068cebe3b1a6b6d9333b4a6
#
_cell.length_a   1.000
_cell.length_b   1.000
_cell.length_c   1.000
_cell.angle_alpha   90.00
_cell.angle_beta   90.00
_cell.angle_gamma   90.00
#
_symmetry.space_group_name_H-M   'P 1'
#
loop_
_entity.id
_entity.type
_entity.pdbx_description
1 polymer ?
#
loop_
_entity_poly.entity_id
_entity_poly.type
_entity_poly.pdbx_seq_one_letter_code
_entity_poly.pdbx_strand_id
1 'polypeptide(L)'
;TELVYNNYIGSLVHEMGYKTMITEGADHIMGWRSPNFLYSHCQHPDLKLLLKNYKLSDDIAFRFSERSWESWPLKAETFSNWVDSTPWNQEVVNLFMDYETFGEHQWEDSGIFDFMRELPNQIINHSQFDFVTPSEAAKELKPISGIDIHSTISWADAERDLTAWLGNPMQDDAFDSIYS
;
A
#
# COMPACT_ATOMS: atom_id res chain seq x y z
N THR A 1 5.14 7.84 6.76
CA THR A 1 4.29 7.88 5.62
C THR A 1 4.89 7.24 4.38
N GLU A 2 6.23 7.20 4.24
CA GLU A 2 6.92 6.57 3.10
C GLU A 2 6.87 5.03 3.10
N LEU A 3 6.07 4.45 3.97
CA LEU A 3 5.93 3.00 4.17
C LEU A 3 7.28 2.30 4.41
N VAL A 4 8.23 3.03 5.02
CA VAL A 4 9.57 2.50 5.32
C VAL A 4 9.45 1.36 6.31
N TYR A 5 9.99 0.20 5.95
CA TYR A 5 9.92 -0.99 6.79
C TYR A 5 11.15 -1.90 6.60
N ASN A 6 11.59 -2.47 7.68
CA ASN A 6 12.38 -3.69 7.79
C ASN A 6 12.10 -4.35 9.16
N ASN A 7 12.66 -5.51 9.43
CA ASN A 7 12.42 -6.21 10.70
C ASN A 7 12.82 -5.40 11.92
N TYR A 8 13.89 -4.61 11.84
CA TYR A 8 14.35 -3.78 12.96
C TYR A 8 13.33 -2.66 13.28
N ILE A 9 12.85 -1.96 12.25
CA ILE A 9 11.81 -0.93 12.40
C ILE A 9 10.53 -1.56 12.97
N GLY A 10 10.14 -2.73 12.45
CA GLY A 10 8.99 -3.47 12.98
C GLY A 10 9.14 -3.81 14.46
N SER A 11 10.32 -4.24 14.90
CA SER A 11 10.60 -4.50 16.32
C SER A 11 10.46 -3.24 17.18
N LEU A 12 11.00 -2.12 16.74
CA LEU A 12 10.84 -0.83 17.45
C LEU A 12 9.36 -0.42 17.55
N VAL A 13 8.60 -0.54 16.46
CA VAL A 13 7.17 -0.24 16.45
C VAL A 13 6.39 -1.15 17.40
N HIS A 14 6.75 -2.43 17.45
CA HIS A 14 6.18 -3.38 18.42
C HIS A 14 6.50 -2.99 19.87
N GLU A 15 7.76 -2.61 20.18
CA GLU A 15 8.19 -2.15 21.51
C GLU A 15 7.46 -0.87 21.95
N MET A 16 7.12 0.00 21.00
CA MET A 16 6.28 1.18 21.23
C MET A 16 4.81 0.84 21.53
N GLY A 17 4.42 -0.43 21.43
CA GLY A 17 3.09 -0.94 21.77
C GLY A 17 2.09 -0.97 20.61
N TYR A 18 2.49 -0.62 19.40
CA TYR A 18 1.63 -0.72 18.23
C TYR A 18 1.33 -2.19 17.88
N LYS A 19 0.13 -2.43 17.35
CA LYS A 19 -0.34 -3.78 16.99
C LYS A 19 -0.49 -3.98 15.49
N THR A 20 -0.47 -2.89 14.72
CA THR A 20 -0.66 -2.93 13.28
C THR A 20 0.26 -1.90 12.61
N MET A 21 0.86 -2.28 11.51
CA MET A 21 1.67 -1.41 10.68
C MET A 21 1.32 -1.64 9.21
N ILE A 22 1.32 -0.58 8.43
CA ILE A 22 1.16 -0.62 6.98
C ILE A 22 2.53 -0.50 6.34
N THR A 23 2.81 -1.29 5.32
CA THR A 23 4.06 -1.25 4.57
C THR A 23 3.85 -1.54 3.09
N GLU A 24 4.87 -1.35 2.27
CA GLU A 24 4.80 -1.63 0.84
C GLU A 24 4.71 -3.14 0.57
N GLY A 25 3.93 -3.52 -0.45
CA GLY A 25 3.83 -4.89 -0.96
C GLY A 25 4.85 -5.13 -2.08
N ALA A 26 6.15 -4.93 -1.81
CA ALA A 26 7.21 -5.00 -2.80
C ALA A 26 7.34 -6.40 -3.41
N ASP A 27 7.34 -6.52 -4.74
CA ASP A 27 7.36 -7.81 -5.46
C ASP A 27 8.58 -8.68 -5.11
N HIS A 28 9.75 -8.07 -4.90
CA HIS A 28 10.97 -8.80 -4.54
C HIS A 28 10.92 -9.41 -3.14
N ILE A 29 10.09 -8.86 -2.25
CA ILE A 29 9.79 -9.42 -0.92
C ILE A 29 8.66 -10.45 -1.00
N MET A 30 7.63 -10.12 -1.78
CA MET A 30 6.44 -10.96 -1.88
C MET A 30 6.71 -12.27 -2.63
N GLY A 31 7.51 -12.22 -3.69
CA GLY A 31 7.73 -13.36 -4.57
C GLY A 31 6.39 -13.85 -5.15
N TRP A 32 6.00 -15.08 -4.85
CA TRP A 32 4.72 -15.66 -5.29
C TRP A 32 3.52 -15.30 -4.39
N ARG A 33 3.74 -14.65 -3.26
CA ARG A 33 2.69 -14.31 -2.29
C ARG A 33 1.91 -13.10 -2.76
N SER A 34 0.67 -12.97 -2.25
CA SER A 34 -0.17 -11.79 -2.53
C SER A 34 -0.12 -10.80 -1.37
N PRO A 35 -0.16 -9.47 -1.64
CA PRO A 35 -0.34 -8.45 -0.60
C PRO A 35 -1.75 -8.47 0.01
N ASN A 36 -2.69 -9.22 -0.56
CA ASN A 36 -4.10 -9.23 -0.17
C ASN A 36 -4.40 -10.22 0.97
N PHE A 37 -3.40 -10.46 1.82
CA PHE A 37 -3.53 -11.21 3.07
C PHE A 37 -2.99 -10.39 4.23
N LEU A 38 -3.45 -10.71 5.44
CA LEU A 38 -2.81 -10.21 6.64
C LEU A 38 -1.53 -11.03 6.91
N TYR A 39 -0.45 -10.32 7.20
CA TYR A 39 0.83 -10.90 7.62
C TYR A 39 1.14 -10.51 9.06
N SER A 40 2.22 -11.05 9.61
CA SER A 40 2.78 -10.61 10.88
C SER A 40 4.29 -10.36 10.75
N HIS A 41 4.82 -9.63 11.70
CA HIS A 41 6.27 -9.53 11.88
C HIS A 41 6.86 -10.92 12.15
N CYS A 42 8.02 -11.22 11.57
CA CYS A 42 8.63 -12.57 11.67
C CYS A 42 8.96 -12.99 13.09
N GLN A 43 9.37 -12.06 13.97
CA GLN A 43 9.75 -12.33 15.36
C GLN A 43 8.67 -11.88 16.38
N HIS A 44 7.75 -11.02 16.00
CA HIS A 44 6.69 -10.48 16.86
C HIS A 44 5.31 -10.76 16.23
N PRO A 45 4.75 -11.97 16.37
CA PRO A 45 3.53 -12.36 15.66
C PRO A 45 2.28 -11.55 16.03
N ASP A 46 2.30 -10.81 17.10
CA ASP A 46 1.24 -9.89 17.53
C ASP A 46 1.31 -8.52 16.85
N LEU A 47 2.43 -8.15 16.22
CA LEU A 47 2.47 -7.02 15.28
C LEU A 47 2.00 -7.48 13.89
N LYS A 48 0.85 -6.98 13.47
CA LYS A 48 0.23 -7.29 12.18
C LYS A 48 0.73 -6.34 11.10
N LEU A 49 0.95 -6.88 9.91
CA LEU A 49 1.43 -6.15 8.75
C LEU A 49 0.38 -6.19 7.64
N LEU A 50 -0.10 -5.01 7.26
CA LEU A 50 -0.95 -4.79 6.10
C LEU A 50 -0.08 -4.27 4.95
N LEU A 51 -0.05 -5.03 3.86
CA LEU A 51 0.82 -4.77 2.72
C LEU A 51 0.05 -4.03 1.63
N LYS A 52 0.56 -2.90 1.16
CA LYS A 52 -0.05 -2.12 0.09
C LYS A 52 -0.20 -2.98 -1.17
N ASN A 53 -1.40 -3.05 -1.72
CA ASN A 53 -1.61 -3.46 -3.10
C ASN A 53 -1.25 -2.29 -4.01
N TYR A 54 0.03 -2.20 -4.40
CA TYR A 54 0.53 -1.07 -5.16
C TYR A 54 -0.10 -0.99 -6.56
N LYS A 55 -0.42 -2.12 -7.18
CA LYS A 55 -0.99 -2.15 -8.53
C LYS A 55 -2.33 -1.41 -8.57
N LEU A 56 -3.25 -1.76 -7.69
CA LEU A 56 -4.53 -1.07 -7.58
C LEU A 56 -4.41 0.36 -7.04
N SER A 57 -3.47 0.60 -6.11
CA SER A 57 -3.24 1.94 -5.59
C SER A 57 -2.69 2.88 -6.67
N ASP A 58 -1.74 2.41 -7.48
CA ASP A 58 -1.11 3.17 -8.55
C ASP A 58 -2.05 3.42 -9.74
N ASP A 59 -3.06 2.57 -9.94
CA ASP A 59 -4.14 2.80 -10.92
C ASP A 59 -4.91 4.08 -10.60
N ILE A 60 -5.13 4.37 -9.32
CA ILE A 60 -5.76 5.60 -8.87
C ILE A 60 -4.74 6.75 -8.81
N ALA A 61 -3.57 6.51 -8.19
CA ALA A 61 -2.63 7.58 -7.88
C ALA A 61 -1.93 8.15 -9.13
N PHE A 62 -1.55 7.29 -10.08
CA PHE A 62 -0.70 7.68 -11.20
C PHE A 62 -1.37 7.51 -12.57
N ARG A 63 -2.13 6.44 -12.79
CA ARG A 63 -2.71 6.14 -14.10
C ARG A 63 -4.06 6.79 -14.37
N PHE A 64 -4.74 7.31 -13.36
CA PHE A 64 -6.13 7.79 -13.45
C PHE A 64 -6.36 8.81 -14.57
N SER A 65 -5.46 9.77 -14.75
CA SER A 65 -5.55 10.79 -15.80
C SER A 65 -4.75 10.47 -17.07
N GLU A 66 -4.07 9.31 -17.11
CA GLU A 66 -3.24 8.89 -18.25
C GLU A 66 -4.12 8.41 -19.41
N ARG A 67 -4.33 9.27 -20.41
CA ARG A 67 -5.25 9.01 -21.55
C ARG A 67 -4.79 7.88 -22.46
N SER A 68 -3.51 7.52 -22.45
CA SER A 68 -2.97 6.42 -23.23
C SER A 68 -3.11 5.08 -22.52
N TRP A 69 -3.49 5.08 -21.25
CA TRP A 69 -3.75 3.85 -20.51
C TRP A 69 -5.00 3.13 -21.03
N GLU A 70 -4.90 1.82 -21.26
CA GLU A 70 -5.98 1.01 -21.86
C GLU A 70 -7.29 1.04 -21.06
N SER A 71 -7.21 1.25 -19.75
CA SER A 71 -8.39 1.32 -18.87
C SER A 71 -8.88 2.75 -18.63
N TRP A 72 -8.32 3.75 -19.34
CA TRP A 72 -8.83 5.11 -19.26
C TRP A 72 -10.17 5.26 -20.05
N PRO A 73 -11.17 6.02 -19.55
CA PRO A 73 -11.25 6.61 -18.20
C PRO A 73 -11.66 5.57 -17.14
N LEU A 74 -10.90 5.52 -16.04
CA LEU A 74 -11.23 4.61 -14.94
C LEU A 74 -12.54 5.04 -14.25
N LYS A 75 -13.50 4.13 -14.18
CA LYS A 75 -14.77 4.33 -13.49
C LYS A 75 -14.79 3.56 -12.16
N ALA A 76 -15.55 4.08 -11.18
CA ALA A 76 -15.72 3.44 -9.88
C ALA A 76 -16.27 2.00 -10.00
N GLU A 77 -17.23 1.76 -10.90
CA GLU A 77 -17.73 0.42 -11.22
C GLU A 77 -16.62 -0.52 -11.72
N THR A 78 -15.79 -0.05 -12.65
CA THR A 78 -14.67 -0.85 -13.20
C THR A 78 -13.67 -1.20 -12.09
N PHE A 79 -13.29 -0.23 -11.27
CA PHE A 79 -12.37 -0.46 -10.16
C PHE A 79 -12.97 -1.39 -9.10
N SER A 80 -14.25 -1.24 -8.77
CA SER A 80 -14.96 -2.16 -7.87
C SER A 80 -14.95 -3.59 -8.40
N ASN A 81 -15.18 -3.78 -9.70
CA ASN A 81 -15.08 -5.10 -10.32
C ASN A 81 -13.67 -5.70 -10.26
N TRP A 82 -12.62 -4.87 -10.34
CA TRP A 82 -11.24 -5.35 -10.15
C TRP A 82 -10.98 -5.80 -8.71
N VAL A 83 -11.46 -5.03 -7.74
CA VAL A 83 -11.39 -5.42 -6.32
C VAL A 83 -12.16 -6.72 -6.10
N ASP A 84 -13.37 -6.84 -6.65
CA ASP A 84 -14.21 -8.02 -6.49
C ASP A 84 -13.66 -9.26 -7.22
N SER A 85 -12.84 -9.06 -8.27
CA SER A 85 -12.13 -10.15 -8.96
C SER A 85 -10.94 -10.72 -8.19
N THR A 86 -10.62 -10.13 -7.04
CA THR A 86 -9.62 -10.68 -6.12
C THR A 86 -10.01 -12.11 -5.74
N PRO A 87 -9.08 -13.08 -5.81
CA PRO A 87 -9.38 -14.48 -5.49
C PRO A 87 -10.08 -14.63 -4.14
N TRP A 88 -11.12 -15.43 -4.10
CA TRP A 88 -12.01 -15.62 -2.94
C TRP A 88 -11.32 -15.97 -1.61
N ASN A 89 -10.09 -16.49 -1.67
CA ASN A 89 -9.28 -16.83 -0.51
C ASN A 89 -8.40 -15.68 -0.04
N GLN A 90 -8.43 -14.54 -0.72
CA GLN A 90 -7.71 -13.31 -0.32
C GLN A 90 -8.68 -12.40 0.43
N GLU A 91 -8.32 -12.01 1.63
CA GLU A 91 -9.26 -11.51 2.62
C GLU A 91 -9.22 -9.98 2.78
N VAL A 92 -8.20 -9.30 2.23
CA VAL A 92 -8.02 -7.86 2.40
C VAL A 92 -7.37 -7.25 1.17
N VAL A 93 -7.80 -6.05 0.80
CA VAL A 93 -7.15 -5.22 -0.23
C VAL A 93 -6.75 -3.90 0.42
N ASN A 94 -5.44 -3.68 0.55
CA ASN A 94 -4.91 -2.47 1.17
C ASN A 94 -4.58 -1.45 0.07
N LEU A 95 -5.37 -0.40 -0.02
CA LEU A 95 -5.09 0.75 -0.87
C LEU A 95 -4.39 1.81 -0.02
N PHE A 96 -3.30 2.33 -0.55
CA PHE A 96 -2.55 3.40 0.10
C PHE A 96 -1.98 4.34 -0.96
N MET A 97 -2.16 5.65 -0.76
CA MET A 97 -1.69 6.70 -1.64
C MET A 97 -1.61 8.02 -0.87
N ASP A 98 -0.91 8.99 -1.42
CA ASP A 98 -0.81 10.32 -0.86
C ASP A 98 -2.17 11.02 -0.85
N TYR A 99 -2.39 11.86 0.13
CA TYR A 99 -3.60 12.66 0.24
C TYR A 99 -3.72 13.65 -0.91
N GLU A 100 -2.60 14.22 -1.34
CA GLU A 100 -2.47 15.14 -2.48
C GLU A 100 -2.74 14.47 -3.83
N THR A 101 -2.86 13.14 -3.88
CA THR A 101 -3.42 12.45 -5.06
C THR A 101 -4.73 13.11 -5.49
N PHE A 102 -5.55 13.52 -4.53
CA PHE A 102 -6.89 14.08 -4.76
C PHE A 102 -6.85 15.61 -4.76
N GLY A 103 -6.56 16.21 -5.91
CA GLY A 103 -6.60 17.63 -6.15
C GLY A 103 -5.29 18.28 -6.57
N GLU A 104 -4.15 17.58 -6.35
CA GLU A 104 -2.84 18.06 -6.80
C GLU A 104 -2.28 17.14 -7.91
N HIS A 105 -2.16 15.83 -7.67
CA HIS A 105 -1.70 14.90 -8.70
C HIS A 105 -2.81 14.57 -9.70
N GLN A 106 -4.02 14.35 -9.23
CA GLN A 106 -5.22 14.13 -10.03
C GLN A 106 -6.17 15.32 -9.81
N TRP A 107 -6.25 16.20 -10.80
CA TRP A 107 -7.03 17.43 -10.72
C TRP A 107 -8.52 17.14 -10.93
N GLU A 108 -9.36 18.14 -10.60
CA GLU A 108 -10.82 18.03 -10.69
C GLU A 108 -11.30 17.62 -12.10
N ASP A 109 -10.69 18.18 -13.14
CA ASP A 109 -11.04 17.88 -14.54
C ASP A 109 -10.69 16.45 -15.00
N SER A 110 -9.89 15.71 -14.21
CA SER A 110 -9.68 14.28 -14.43
C SER A 110 -10.90 13.43 -14.07
N GLY A 111 -11.84 13.98 -13.27
CA GLY A 111 -12.99 13.25 -12.73
C GLY A 111 -12.70 12.47 -11.44
N ILE A 112 -11.52 12.67 -10.82
CA ILE A 112 -11.10 11.92 -9.62
C ILE A 112 -12.07 12.08 -8.46
N PHE A 113 -12.66 13.28 -8.28
CA PHE A 113 -13.60 13.51 -7.17
C PHE A 113 -14.94 12.83 -7.39
N ASP A 114 -15.42 12.72 -8.64
CA ASP A 114 -16.62 11.96 -8.93
C ASP A 114 -16.38 10.47 -8.75
N PHE A 115 -15.23 9.97 -9.19
CA PHE A 115 -14.78 8.60 -8.91
C PHE A 115 -14.77 8.30 -7.41
N MET A 116 -14.13 9.15 -6.60
CA MET A 116 -14.04 8.96 -5.15
C MET A 116 -15.39 9.09 -4.43
N ARG A 117 -16.31 9.88 -4.95
CA ARG A 117 -17.66 9.99 -4.41
C ARG A 117 -18.49 8.72 -4.66
N GLU A 118 -18.26 8.09 -5.81
CA GLU A 118 -19.03 6.92 -6.23
C GLU A 118 -18.42 5.60 -5.75
N LEU A 119 -17.10 5.51 -5.62
CA LEU A 119 -16.37 4.28 -5.28
C LEU A 119 -16.89 3.59 -4.01
N PRO A 120 -17.14 4.28 -2.88
CA PRO A 120 -17.65 3.62 -1.68
C PRO A 120 -19.00 2.92 -1.92
N ASN A 121 -19.88 3.56 -2.68
CA ASN A 121 -21.18 2.99 -3.01
C ASN A 121 -21.04 1.74 -3.89
N GLN A 122 -20.12 1.76 -4.86
CA GLN A 122 -19.84 0.61 -5.72
C GLN A 122 -19.28 -0.56 -4.90
N ILE A 123 -18.31 -0.32 -4.03
CA ILE A 123 -17.74 -1.37 -3.18
C ILE A 123 -18.79 -1.97 -2.25
N ILE A 124 -19.50 -1.16 -1.48
CA ILE A 124 -20.43 -1.64 -0.44
C ILE A 124 -21.62 -2.39 -1.05
N ASN A 125 -22.18 -1.92 -2.17
CA ASN A 125 -23.42 -2.47 -2.70
C ASN A 125 -23.22 -3.46 -3.85
N HIS A 126 -22.05 -3.54 -4.46
CA HIS A 126 -21.82 -4.30 -5.68
C HIS A 126 -20.59 -5.21 -5.64
N SER A 127 -19.89 -5.30 -4.49
CA SER A 127 -18.80 -6.25 -4.30
C SER A 127 -18.98 -7.08 -3.04
N GLN A 128 -18.12 -8.06 -2.85
CA GLN A 128 -18.04 -8.86 -1.61
C GLN A 128 -17.20 -8.20 -0.50
N PHE A 129 -16.62 -7.04 -0.78
CA PHE A 129 -15.77 -6.30 0.15
C PHE A 129 -16.53 -5.19 0.85
N ASP A 130 -16.04 -4.83 2.03
CA ASP A 130 -16.48 -3.68 2.81
C ASP A 130 -15.27 -2.90 3.31
N PHE A 131 -15.47 -1.65 3.74
CA PHE A 131 -14.41 -0.83 4.28
C PHE A 131 -14.21 -1.10 5.76
N VAL A 132 -12.97 -1.31 6.15
CA VAL A 132 -12.57 -1.51 7.54
C VAL A 132 -11.34 -0.67 7.86
N THR A 133 -11.18 -0.32 9.12
CA THR A 133 -9.94 0.31 9.59
C THR A 133 -8.81 -0.73 9.69
N PRO A 134 -7.53 -0.32 9.64
CA PRO A 134 -6.41 -1.23 9.87
C PRO A 134 -6.51 -2.02 11.18
N SER A 135 -7.06 -1.40 12.23
CA SER A 135 -7.23 -2.05 13.53
C SER A 135 -8.32 -3.12 13.52
N GLU A 136 -9.41 -2.89 12.78
CA GLU A 136 -10.47 -3.88 12.58
C GLU A 136 -9.96 -5.06 11.76
N ALA A 137 -9.31 -4.80 10.63
CA ALA A 137 -8.72 -5.85 9.81
C ALA A 137 -7.73 -6.71 10.63
N ALA A 138 -6.84 -6.08 11.42
CA ALA A 138 -5.88 -6.78 12.26
C ALA A 138 -6.52 -7.59 13.41
N LYS A 139 -7.71 -7.22 13.84
CA LYS A 139 -8.47 -7.92 14.88
C LYS A 139 -9.26 -9.11 14.33
N GLU A 140 -9.85 -8.94 13.15
CA GLU A 140 -10.78 -9.92 12.57
C GLU A 140 -10.06 -10.99 11.75
N LEU A 141 -8.98 -10.61 11.05
CA LEU A 141 -8.22 -11.52 10.20
C LEU A 141 -7.10 -12.20 10.98
N LYS A 142 -6.70 -13.37 10.49
CA LYS A 142 -5.55 -14.10 11.01
C LYS A 142 -4.38 -14.00 10.04
N PRO A 143 -3.17 -13.64 10.53
CA PRO A 143 -1.99 -13.67 9.66
C PRO A 143 -1.78 -15.04 9.06
N ILE A 144 -1.57 -15.09 7.75
CA ILE A 144 -1.27 -16.35 7.07
C ILE A 144 0.15 -16.83 7.33
N SER A 145 1.07 -15.89 7.58
CA SER A 145 2.47 -16.17 7.94
C SER A 145 3.16 -14.93 8.49
N GLY A 146 4.31 -15.14 9.14
CA GLY A 146 5.30 -14.10 9.34
C GLY A 146 5.97 -13.75 8.01
N ILE A 147 6.33 -12.47 7.83
CA ILE A 147 7.12 -12.00 6.70
C ILE A 147 8.44 -11.46 7.20
N ASP A 148 9.52 -11.88 6.55
CA ASP A 148 10.90 -11.58 6.94
C ASP A 148 11.50 -10.59 5.93
N ILE A 149 11.79 -9.37 6.38
CA ILE A 149 12.25 -8.26 5.54
C ILE A 149 13.53 -7.69 6.15
N HIS A 150 14.68 -8.14 5.63
CA HIS A 150 16.00 -7.70 6.10
C HIS A 150 16.43 -6.37 5.48
N SER A 151 16.22 -6.20 4.18
CA SER A 151 16.51 -4.95 3.48
C SER A 151 15.37 -3.97 3.66
N THR A 152 15.69 -2.70 3.90
CA THR A 152 14.66 -1.68 4.06
C THR A 152 13.89 -1.49 2.76
N ILE A 153 12.58 -1.54 2.85
CA ILE A 153 11.66 -1.26 1.75
C ILE A 153 10.95 0.08 1.98
N SER A 154 10.50 0.67 0.90
CA SER A 154 9.70 1.90 0.87
C SER A 154 8.86 1.91 -0.41
N TRP A 155 7.89 2.81 -0.52
CA TRP A 155 7.13 3.02 -1.76
C TRP A 155 7.65 4.18 -2.61
N ALA A 156 8.71 4.87 -2.15
CA ALA A 156 9.16 6.15 -2.69
C ALA A 156 9.59 6.13 -4.16
N ASP A 157 9.97 4.97 -4.70
CA ASP A 157 10.34 4.81 -6.10
C ASP A 157 9.96 3.42 -6.66
N ALA A 158 10.32 3.18 -7.92
CA ALA A 158 10.03 1.91 -8.59
C ALA A 158 10.81 0.72 -8.01
N GLU A 159 11.99 0.98 -7.43
CA GLU A 159 12.85 -0.05 -6.82
C GLU A 159 12.31 -0.54 -5.48
N ARG A 160 11.44 0.25 -4.85
CA ARG A 160 10.81 0.00 -3.56
C ARG A 160 11.81 -0.26 -2.44
N ASP A 161 12.85 0.55 -2.41
CA ASP A 161 13.92 0.54 -1.40
C ASP A 161 14.27 1.96 -0.93
N LEU A 162 15.52 2.22 -0.56
CA LEU A 162 15.99 3.55 -0.13
C LEU A 162 16.70 4.34 -1.22
N THR A 163 16.77 3.87 -2.45
CA THR A 163 17.54 4.51 -3.53
C THR A 163 16.99 5.89 -3.92
N ALA A 164 15.73 6.19 -3.60
CA ALA A 164 15.19 7.54 -3.71
C ALA A 164 15.99 8.57 -2.90
N TRP A 165 16.61 8.16 -1.79
CA TRP A 165 17.35 9.04 -0.87
C TRP A 165 18.84 8.71 -0.73
N LEU A 166 19.23 7.45 -0.92
CA LEU A 166 20.57 6.91 -0.71
C LEU A 166 21.02 6.10 -1.93
N GLY A 167 20.83 6.64 -3.13
CA GLY A 167 21.08 5.94 -4.38
C GLY A 167 22.33 6.39 -5.13
N ASN A 168 23.00 7.46 -4.67
CA ASN A 168 24.19 7.99 -5.33
C ASN A 168 25.10 8.77 -4.36
N PRO A 169 26.39 8.97 -4.72
CA PRO A 169 27.35 9.62 -3.82
C PRO A 169 26.95 11.03 -3.36
N MET A 170 26.18 11.79 -4.15
CA MET A 170 25.74 13.13 -3.76
C MET A 170 24.67 13.06 -2.64
N GLN A 171 23.76 12.11 -2.75
CA GLN A 171 22.75 11.88 -1.71
C GLN A 171 23.40 11.38 -0.41
N ASP A 172 24.37 10.47 -0.53
CA ASP A 172 25.10 9.92 0.62
C ASP A 172 25.89 11.02 1.32
N ASP A 173 26.61 11.88 0.58
CA ASP A 173 27.36 13.02 1.12
C ASP A 173 26.44 14.04 1.80
N ALA A 174 25.29 14.33 1.20
CA ALA A 174 24.30 15.21 1.80
C ALA A 174 23.74 14.66 3.12
N PHE A 175 23.43 13.34 3.14
CA PHE A 175 22.96 12.66 4.34
C PHE A 175 24.01 12.68 5.46
N ASP A 176 25.24 12.30 5.17
CA ASP A 176 26.35 12.29 6.11
C ASP A 176 26.63 13.70 6.68
N SER A 177 26.51 14.73 5.82
CA SER A 177 26.70 16.13 6.24
C SER A 177 25.65 16.64 7.23
N ILE A 178 24.46 16.04 7.27
CA ILE A 178 23.38 16.40 8.22
C ILE A 178 23.62 15.74 9.57
N TYR A 179 24.20 14.55 9.60
CA TYR A 179 24.36 13.74 10.81
C TYR A 179 25.78 13.73 11.40
N SER A 180 26.73 14.44 10.80
CA SER A 180 28.08 14.65 11.31
C SER A 180 28.17 15.90 12.19
#